data_945612198b4cf83f4a16b17cb581b327
#
_entry.id   945612198b4cf83f4a16b17cb581b327
#
_cell.length_a   1.000
_cell.length_b   1.000
_cell.length_c   1.000
_cell.angle_alpha   90.00
_cell.angle_beta   90.00
_cell.angle_gamma   90.00
#
_symmetry.space_group_name_H-M   'P 1'
#
loop_
_entity.id
_entity.type
_entity.pdbx_description
1 polymer ?
#
loop_
_entity_poly.entity_id
_entity_poly.type
_entity_poly.pdbx_seq_one_letter_code
_entity_poly.pdbx_strand_id
1 'polypeptide(L)'
;CALPIYLNPSLAPTAEEVAGVRGKEMKMSREKFYAVMLCIFLIFCVMGSIYAGIASVTEAAAVGVIGAIFVAAMRNSFSWSLLQKALAGTMSTVGTIIWLILGAVAFVGIYNLIGGADFMRSLFSGLGLPAIGIVFVMMAILVVLGTFMEWIAIAFITVPVFAPVITQLAPELG
;
A
#
# COMPACT_ATOMS: atom_id res chain seq x y z
N CYS A 1 -0.83 20.18 4.66
CA CYS A 1 -1.04 20.55 6.08
C CYS A 1 -0.40 21.88 6.50
N ALA A 2 0.23 22.65 5.61
CA ALA A 2 0.86 23.96 5.94
C ALA A 2 -0.08 25.17 5.79
N LEU A 3 -1.21 25.02 5.09
CA LEU A 3 -2.12 26.11 4.77
C LEU A 3 -2.73 26.84 5.99
N PRO A 4 -3.17 26.15 7.06
CA PRO A 4 -3.72 26.84 8.23
C PRO A 4 -2.67 27.65 9.01
N ILE A 5 -1.40 27.24 9.01
CA ILE A 5 -0.31 27.97 9.66
C ILE A 5 0.03 29.24 8.86
N TYR A 6 -0.08 29.20 7.52
CA TYR A 6 0.15 30.36 6.68
C TYR A 6 -0.94 31.44 6.84
N LEU A 7 -2.19 31.00 7.06
CA LEU A 7 -3.32 31.90 7.27
C LEU A 7 -3.40 32.46 8.70
N ASN A 8 -2.83 31.75 9.66
CA ASN A 8 -2.85 32.18 11.06
C ASN A 8 -1.53 31.80 11.76
N PRO A 9 -0.50 32.69 11.75
CA PRO A 9 0.82 32.40 12.29
C PRO A 9 0.83 32.08 13.79
N SER A 10 -0.23 32.47 14.53
CA SER A 10 -0.35 32.15 15.96
C SER A 10 -0.60 30.64 16.22
N LEU A 11 -0.91 29.86 15.20
CA LEU A 11 -1.04 28.40 15.29
C LEU A 11 0.30 27.68 15.09
N ALA A 12 1.36 28.41 14.76
CA ALA A 12 2.69 27.84 14.69
C ALA A 12 3.19 27.53 16.12
N PRO A 13 3.72 26.32 16.37
CA PRO A 13 4.29 26.02 17.70
C PRO A 13 5.45 26.96 18.00
N THR A 14 5.51 27.42 19.22
CA THR A 14 6.59 28.31 19.66
C THR A 14 7.95 27.61 19.62
N ALA A 15 9.03 28.40 19.48
CA ALA A 15 10.38 27.83 19.44
C ALA A 15 10.72 27.02 20.72
N GLU A 16 10.14 27.38 21.86
CA GLU A 16 10.28 26.66 23.13
C GLU A 16 9.52 25.31 23.11
N GLU A 17 8.32 25.25 22.53
CA GLU A 17 7.58 24.01 22.38
C GLU A 17 8.30 23.07 21.43
N VAL A 18 8.81 23.56 20.31
CA VAL A 18 9.60 22.77 19.34
C VAL A 18 10.90 22.26 19.97
N ALA A 19 11.60 23.12 20.77
CA ALA A 19 12.81 22.71 21.47
C ALA A 19 12.51 21.68 22.57
N GLY A 20 11.39 21.82 23.28
CA GLY A 20 10.94 20.87 24.30
C GLY A 20 10.60 19.50 23.72
N VAL A 21 9.93 19.43 22.58
CA VAL A 21 9.63 18.20 21.84
C VAL A 21 10.93 17.57 21.32
N ARG A 22 11.80 18.37 20.71
CA ARG A 22 13.09 17.92 20.15
C ARG A 22 14.04 17.40 21.22
N GLY A 23 14.08 18.04 22.38
CA GLY A 23 14.90 17.58 23.51
C GLY A 23 14.40 16.29 24.15
N LYS A 24 13.08 16.04 24.11
CA LYS A 24 12.44 14.84 24.65
C LYS A 24 12.56 13.65 23.68
N GLU A 25 12.62 13.92 22.38
CA GLU A 25 12.78 12.88 21.34
C GLU A 25 14.24 12.41 21.22
N MET A 26 15.23 13.26 21.48
CA MET A 26 16.64 12.94 21.26
C MET A 26 17.28 12.09 22.37
N LYS A 27 16.67 11.92 23.55
CA LYS A 27 17.10 10.93 24.53
C LYS A 27 16.50 9.57 24.18
N MET A 28 17.18 8.82 23.31
CA MET A 28 16.88 7.45 23.05
C MET A 28 17.19 6.64 24.33
N SER A 29 16.15 6.46 25.17
CA SER A 29 16.24 5.58 26.33
C SER A 29 16.57 4.17 25.86
N ARG A 30 17.37 3.42 26.62
CA ARG A 30 17.68 2.01 26.32
C ARG A 30 16.41 1.21 25.99
N GLU A 31 15.32 1.48 26.67
CA GLU A 31 14.02 0.84 26.41
C GLU A 31 13.46 1.12 25.03
N LYS A 32 13.61 2.36 24.51
CA LYS A 32 13.19 2.72 23.15
C LYS A 32 14.06 2.02 22.11
N PHE A 33 15.37 1.93 22.38
CA PHE A 33 16.30 1.24 21.50
C PHE A 33 15.97 -0.25 21.39
N TYR A 34 15.73 -0.93 22.51
CA TYR A 34 15.30 -2.34 22.50
C TYR A 34 13.97 -2.54 21.77
N ALA A 35 13.03 -1.59 21.90
CA ALA A 35 11.77 -1.64 21.18
C ALA A 35 11.96 -1.61 19.66
N VAL A 36 12.81 -0.70 19.19
CA VAL A 36 13.12 -0.57 17.76
C VAL A 36 13.83 -1.84 17.26
N MET A 37 14.79 -2.35 18.03
CA MET A 37 15.49 -3.61 17.66
C MET A 37 14.54 -4.81 17.58
N LEU A 38 13.60 -4.94 18.49
CA LEU A 38 12.60 -6.01 18.45
C LEU A 38 11.67 -5.88 17.23
N CYS A 39 11.27 -4.65 16.89
CA CYS A 39 10.47 -4.43 15.68
C CYS A 39 11.26 -4.75 14.40
N ILE A 40 12.51 -4.33 14.32
CA ILE A 40 13.40 -4.65 13.19
C ILE A 40 13.60 -6.16 13.08
N PHE A 41 13.87 -6.84 14.20
CA PHE A 41 14.02 -8.29 14.25
C PHE A 41 12.75 -9.00 13.75
N LEU A 42 11.57 -8.55 14.18
CA LEU A 42 10.30 -9.10 13.72
C LEU A 42 10.13 -8.94 12.20
N ILE A 43 10.46 -7.76 11.67
CA ILE A 43 10.41 -7.51 10.21
C ILE A 43 11.36 -8.47 9.47
N PHE A 44 12.57 -8.63 9.95
CA PHE A 44 13.54 -9.56 9.35
C PHE A 44 13.07 -11.01 9.43
N CYS A 45 12.44 -11.45 10.52
CA CYS A 45 11.88 -12.80 10.64
C CYS A 45 10.75 -13.02 9.63
N VAL A 46 9.80 -12.08 9.51
CA VAL A 46 8.68 -12.17 8.59
C VAL A 46 9.16 -12.14 7.14
N MET A 47 9.97 -11.16 6.76
CA MET A 47 10.51 -11.05 5.41
C MET A 47 11.43 -12.23 5.07
N GLY A 48 12.29 -12.61 6.01
CA GLY A 48 13.20 -13.74 5.83
C GLY A 48 12.48 -15.06 5.61
N SER A 49 11.36 -15.30 6.28
CA SER A 49 10.55 -16.51 6.08
C SER A 49 9.93 -16.57 4.67
N ILE A 50 9.53 -15.42 4.12
CA ILE A 50 8.99 -15.32 2.75
C ILE A 50 10.11 -15.55 1.73
N TYR A 51 11.24 -14.85 1.85
CA TYR A 51 12.35 -14.97 0.90
C TYR A 51 13.04 -16.33 0.93
N ALA A 52 13.05 -16.98 2.08
CA ALA A 52 13.54 -18.36 2.21
C ALA A 52 12.55 -19.41 1.64
N GLY A 53 11.37 -19.01 1.20
CA GLY A 53 10.34 -19.92 0.68
C GLY A 53 9.72 -20.85 1.74
N ILE A 54 9.91 -20.53 3.05
CA ILE A 54 9.43 -21.35 4.17
C ILE A 54 7.95 -21.07 4.41
N ALA A 55 7.50 -19.83 4.25
CA ALA A 55 6.14 -19.40 4.51
C ALA A 55 5.59 -18.61 3.32
N SER A 56 4.32 -18.84 2.99
CA SER A 56 3.56 -17.97 2.08
C SER A 56 3.35 -16.60 2.73
N VAL A 57 3.01 -15.59 1.93
CA VAL A 57 2.74 -14.22 2.43
C VAL A 57 1.68 -14.22 3.54
N THR A 58 0.65 -15.07 3.40
CA THR A 58 -0.45 -15.17 4.37
C THR A 58 0.01 -15.81 5.69
N GLU A 59 0.82 -16.88 5.60
CA GLU A 59 1.39 -17.54 6.79
C GLU A 59 2.40 -16.63 7.51
N ALA A 60 3.24 -15.93 6.76
CA ALA A 60 4.18 -14.97 7.31
C ALA A 60 3.46 -13.80 8.03
N ALA A 61 2.32 -13.35 7.52
CA ALA A 61 1.48 -12.36 8.19
C ALA A 61 0.96 -12.88 9.54
N ALA A 62 0.52 -14.14 9.61
CA ALA A 62 0.09 -14.76 10.87
C ALA A 62 1.24 -14.84 11.90
N VAL A 63 2.44 -15.24 11.47
CA VAL A 63 3.65 -15.22 12.31
C VAL A 63 3.95 -13.78 12.78
N GLY A 64 3.79 -12.80 11.92
CA GLY A 64 3.94 -11.38 12.25
C GLY A 64 3.00 -10.92 13.37
N VAL A 65 1.73 -11.35 13.33
CA VAL A 65 0.74 -11.04 14.37
C VAL A 65 1.13 -11.68 15.70
N ILE A 66 1.50 -12.95 15.71
CA ILE A 66 1.94 -13.66 16.92
C ILE A 66 3.19 -13.00 17.50
N GLY A 67 4.16 -12.65 16.64
CA GLY A 67 5.36 -11.96 17.05
C GLY A 67 5.09 -10.56 17.62
N ALA A 68 4.16 -9.80 17.03
CA ALA A 68 3.76 -8.50 17.56
C ALA A 68 3.10 -8.59 18.95
N ILE A 69 2.24 -9.59 19.16
CA ILE A 69 1.62 -9.87 20.46
C ILE A 69 2.69 -10.25 21.49
N PHE A 70 3.64 -11.09 21.10
CA PHE A 70 4.76 -11.50 21.97
C PHE A 70 5.63 -10.31 22.38
N VAL A 71 6.00 -9.43 21.44
CA VAL A 71 6.74 -8.19 21.72
C VAL A 71 5.97 -7.28 22.65
N ALA A 72 4.66 -7.12 22.43
CA ALA A 72 3.80 -6.29 23.30
C ALA A 72 3.71 -6.87 24.73
N ALA A 73 3.63 -8.19 24.87
CA ALA A 73 3.61 -8.89 26.15
C ALA A 73 4.95 -8.74 26.90
N MET A 74 6.09 -8.93 26.23
CA MET A 74 7.41 -8.74 26.82
C MET A 74 7.63 -7.31 27.35
N ARG A 75 6.99 -6.33 26.75
CA ARG A 75 7.06 -4.91 27.15
C ARG A 75 6.04 -4.51 28.20
N ASN A 76 5.27 -5.45 28.73
CA ASN A 76 4.14 -5.16 29.63
C ASN A 76 3.14 -4.12 29.06
N SER A 77 3.11 -3.99 27.73
CA SER A 77 2.25 -3.04 27.03
C SER A 77 1.01 -3.71 26.44
N PHE A 78 0.88 -5.03 26.61
CA PHE A 78 -0.29 -5.77 26.16
C PHE A 78 -1.51 -5.42 26.99
N SER A 79 -2.55 -4.93 26.34
CA SER A 79 -3.82 -4.60 26.95
C SER A 79 -4.96 -5.10 26.05
N TRP A 80 -6.05 -5.55 26.64
CA TRP A 80 -7.24 -5.92 25.89
C TRP A 80 -7.79 -4.78 25.05
N SER A 81 -7.71 -3.55 25.59
CA SER A 81 -8.07 -2.34 24.85
C SER A 81 -7.18 -2.11 23.62
N LEU A 82 -5.88 -2.41 23.71
CA LEU A 82 -4.95 -2.31 22.58
C LEU A 82 -5.33 -3.34 21.50
N LEU A 83 -5.64 -4.57 21.87
CA LEU A 83 -6.06 -5.61 20.94
C LEU A 83 -7.36 -5.23 20.23
N GLN A 84 -8.36 -4.73 20.99
CA GLN A 84 -9.63 -4.28 20.40
C GLN A 84 -9.41 -3.13 19.40
N LYS A 85 -8.55 -2.16 19.71
CA LYS A 85 -8.21 -1.05 18.78
C LYS A 85 -7.52 -1.56 17.52
N ALA A 86 -6.59 -2.51 17.66
CA ALA A 86 -5.90 -3.12 16.55
C ALA A 86 -6.88 -3.88 15.64
N LEU A 87 -7.76 -4.70 16.23
CA LEU A 87 -8.79 -5.44 15.50
C LEU A 87 -9.78 -4.51 14.81
N ALA A 88 -10.24 -3.45 15.48
CA ALA A 88 -11.14 -2.47 14.87
C ALA A 88 -10.49 -1.75 13.69
N GLY A 89 -9.21 -1.38 13.81
CA GLY A 89 -8.42 -0.81 12.71
C GLY A 89 -8.30 -1.77 11.53
N THR A 90 -7.97 -3.03 11.80
CA THR A 90 -7.90 -4.08 10.78
C THR A 90 -9.24 -4.29 10.09
N MET A 91 -10.35 -4.38 10.84
CA MET A 91 -11.69 -4.51 10.28
C MET A 91 -12.05 -3.34 9.37
N SER A 92 -11.72 -2.12 9.76
CA SER A 92 -11.93 -0.93 8.93
C SER A 92 -11.16 -1.00 7.62
N THR A 93 -9.88 -1.36 7.67
CA THR A 93 -9.03 -1.49 6.48
C THR A 93 -9.52 -2.61 5.56
N VAL A 94 -9.82 -3.79 6.10
CA VAL A 94 -10.35 -4.92 5.33
C VAL A 94 -11.70 -4.57 4.71
N GLY A 95 -12.59 -3.91 5.48
CA GLY A 95 -13.88 -3.45 4.97
C GLY A 95 -13.74 -2.49 3.77
N THR A 96 -12.80 -1.55 3.85
CA THR A 96 -12.49 -0.64 2.74
C THR A 96 -12.00 -1.40 1.50
N ILE A 97 -11.09 -2.34 1.68
CA ILE A 97 -10.56 -3.16 0.58
C ILE A 97 -11.67 -3.99 -0.07
N ILE A 98 -12.54 -4.64 0.71
CA ILE A 98 -13.68 -5.41 0.18
C ILE A 98 -14.60 -4.50 -0.62
N TRP A 99 -14.89 -3.29 -0.13
CA TRP A 99 -15.71 -2.32 -0.84
C TRP A 99 -15.11 -1.90 -2.19
N LEU A 100 -13.79 -1.66 -2.21
CA LEU A 100 -13.06 -1.37 -3.45
C LEU A 100 -13.12 -2.54 -4.45
N ILE A 101 -12.95 -3.78 -3.96
CA ILE A 101 -13.04 -4.98 -4.81
C ILE A 101 -14.44 -5.10 -5.43
N LEU A 102 -15.50 -4.91 -4.65
CA LEU A 102 -16.86 -4.96 -5.17
C LEU A 102 -17.10 -3.91 -6.27
N GLY A 103 -16.63 -2.68 -6.05
CA GLY A 103 -16.70 -1.62 -7.07
C GLY A 103 -15.91 -1.96 -8.34
N ALA A 104 -14.71 -2.49 -8.18
CA ALA A 104 -13.85 -2.89 -9.29
C ALA A 104 -14.46 -4.05 -10.10
N VAL A 105 -15.00 -5.07 -9.43
CA VAL A 105 -15.66 -6.21 -10.11
C VAL A 105 -16.90 -5.75 -10.89
N ALA A 106 -17.71 -4.85 -10.32
CA ALA A 106 -18.85 -4.27 -11.02
C ALA A 106 -18.40 -3.47 -12.26
N PHE A 107 -17.35 -2.65 -12.11
CA PHE A 107 -16.78 -1.90 -13.23
C PHE A 107 -16.27 -2.82 -14.34
N VAL A 108 -15.48 -3.83 -14.00
CA VAL A 108 -14.95 -4.82 -14.97
C VAL A 108 -16.06 -5.57 -15.67
N GLY A 109 -17.13 -5.94 -14.95
CA GLY A 109 -18.30 -6.57 -15.50
C GLY A 109 -18.96 -5.72 -16.60
N ILE A 110 -19.25 -4.47 -16.28
CA ILE A 110 -19.85 -3.52 -17.23
C ILE A 110 -18.89 -3.25 -18.40
N TYR A 111 -17.62 -3.01 -18.12
CA TYR A 111 -16.57 -2.76 -19.11
C TYR A 111 -16.52 -3.90 -20.17
N ASN A 112 -16.53 -5.15 -19.74
CA ASN A 112 -16.51 -6.30 -20.63
C ASN A 112 -17.82 -6.41 -21.43
N LEU A 113 -18.96 -6.17 -20.81
CA LEU A 113 -20.27 -6.24 -21.49
C LEU A 113 -20.42 -5.23 -22.63
N ILE A 114 -19.85 -4.05 -22.50
CA ILE A 114 -19.90 -2.98 -23.52
C ILE A 114 -18.79 -3.10 -24.58
N GLY A 115 -17.97 -4.17 -24.55
CA GLY A 115 -16.87 -4.35 -25.50
C GLY A 115 -15.65 -3.46 -25.21
N GLY A 116 -15.46 -3.06 -23.97
CA GLY A 116 -14.36 -2.18 -23.57
C GLY A 116 -12.98 -2.74 -23.89
N ALA A 117 -12.80 -4.07 -23.79
CA ALA A 117 -11.55 -4.73 -24.16
C ALA A 117 -11.21 -4.54 -25.66
N ASP A 118 -12.20 -4.67 -26.54
CA ASP A 118 -12.00 -4.49 -27.98
C ASP A 118 -11.78 -3.03 -28.35
N PHE A 119 -12.46 -2.10 -27.63
CA PHE A 119 -12.22 -0.67 -27.75
C PHE A 119 -10.77 -0.32 -27.41
N MET A 120 -10.23 -0.83 -26.30
CA MET A 120 -8.85 -0.56 -25.89
C MET A 120 -7.84 -1.15 -26.88
N ARG A 121 -8.09 -2.36 -27.38
CA ARG A 121 -7.27 -2.97 -28.44
C ARG A 121 -7.22 -2.09 -29.68
N SER A 122 -8.38 -1.64 -30.17
CA SER A 122 -8.45 -0.76 -31.35
C SER A 122 -7.78 0.57 -31.13
N LEU A 123 -7.90 1.14 -29.94
CA LEU A 123 -7.25 2.39 -29.56
C LEU A 123 -5.72 2.28 -29.62
N PHE A 124 -5.15 1.25 -28.99
CA PHE A 124 -3.70 1.05 -28.97
C PHE A 124 -3.14 0.63 -30.35
N SER A 125 -3.86 -0.20 -31.09
CA SER A 125 -3.50 -0.55 -32.48
C SER A 125 -3.53 0.67 -33.41
N GLY A 126 -4.44 1.60 -33.16
CA GLY A 126 -4.56 2.86 -33.93
C GLY A 126 -3.41 3.85 -33.72
N LEU A 127 -2.62 3.71 -32.64
CA LEU A 127 -1.47 4.56 -32.39
C LEU A 127 -0.29 4.34 -33.37
N GLY A 128 -0.27 3.21 -34.07
CA GLY A 128 0.82 2.88 -35.02
C GLY A 128 2.21 2.75 -34.35
N LEU A 129 2.24 2.56 -33.04
CA LEU A 129 3.48 2.42 -32.28
C LEU A 129 3.93 0.95 -32.25
N PRO A 130 5.25 0.69 -32.21
CA PRO A 130 5.76 -0.65 -31.95
C PRO A 130 5.31 -1.14 -30.55
N ALA A 131 5.24 -2.46 -30.35
CA ALA A 131 4.77 -3.08 -29.11
C ALA A 131 5.42 -2.47 -27.84
N ILE A 132 6.72 -2.25 -27.89
CA ILE A 132 7.47 -1.63 -26.79
C ILE A 132 7.01 -0.17 -26.52
N GLY A 133 6.64 0.58 -27.55
CA GLY A 133 6.11 1.94 -27.44
C GLY A 133 4.75 1.96 -26.74
N ILE A 134 3.90 0.99 -27.03
CA ILE A 134 2.60 0.82 -26.37
C ILE A 134 2.81 0.54 -24.85
N VAL A 135 3.76 -0.32 -24.50
CA VAL A 135 4.12 -0.59 -23.12
C VAL A 135 4.57 0.68 -22.39
N PHE A 136 5.39 1.52 -23.04
CA PHE A 136 5.80 2.81 -22.45
C PHE A 136 4.61 3.75 -22.22
N VAL A 137 3.66 3.82 -23.12
CA VAL A 137 2.43 4.62 -22.96
C VAL A 137 1.62 4.08 -21.76
N MET A 138 1.45 2.77 -21.64
CA MET A 138 0.77 2.15 -20.50
C MET A 138 1.49 2.46 -19.18
N MET A 139 2.81 2.38 -19.15
CA MET A 139 3.62 2.73 -17.97
C MET A 139 3.46 4.21 -17.61
N ALA A 140 3.44 5.11 -18.59
CA ALA A 140 3.21 6.54 -18.34
C ALA A 140 1.83 6.79 -17.71
N ILE A 141 0.79 6.11 -18.20
CA ILE A 141 -0.56 6.17 -17.60
C ILE A 141 -0.53 5.68 -16.15
N LEU A 142 0.14 4.56 -15.86
CA LEU A 142 0.27 4.02 -14.50
C LEU A 142 0.99 4.99 -13.56
N VAL A 143 2.04 5.66 -14.03
CA VAL A 143 2.76 6.67 -13.24
C VAL A 143 1.86 7.85 -12.90
N VAL A 144 1.08 8.34 -13.87
CA VAL A 144 0.11 9.44 -13.64
C VAL A 144 -0.96 9.00 -12.64
N LEU A 145 -1.57 7.83 -12.82
CA LEU A 145 -2.56 7.29 -11.89
C LEU A 145 -1.98 7.09 -10.48
N GLY A 146 -0.74 6.60 -10.40
CA GLY A 146 -0.03 6.39 -9.13
C GLY A 146 0.21 7.67 -8.32
N THR A 147 0.18 8.84 -8.96
CA THR A 147 0.27 10.12 -8.26
C THR A 147 -1.02 10.48 -7.50
N PHE A 148 -2.18 10.00 -7.97
CA PHE A 148 -3.50 10.38 -7.46
C PHE A 148 -4.22 9.26 -6.72
N MET A 149 -3.92 8.00 -7.03
CA MET A 149 -4.67 6.84 -6.56
C MET A 149 -3.78 5.89 -5.75
N GLU A 150 -4.42 5.14 -4.85
CA GLU A 150 -3.78 4.04 -4.12
C GLU A 150 -3.48 2.86 -5.07
N TRP A 151 -2.39 2.15 -4.82
CA TRP A 151 -1.91 1.05 -5.66
C TRP A 151 -2.93 -0.10 -5.85
N ILE A 152 -3.74 -0.41 -4.82
CA ILE A 152 -4.79 -1.43 -4.91
C ILE A 152 -5.85 -1.03 -5.94
N ALA A 153 -6.34 0.21 -5.87
CA ALA A 153 -7.34 0.73 -6.81
C ALA A 153 -6.79 0.76 -8.25
N ILE A 154 -5.53 1.16 -8.42
CA ILE A 154 -4.87 1.15 -9.73
C ILE A 154 -4.83 -0.27 -10.29
N ALA A 155 -4.39 -1.26 -9.50
CA ALA A 155 -4.29 -2.64 -9.96
C ALA A 155 -5.65 -3.19 -10.41
N PHE A 156 -6.71 -2.98 -9.62
CA PHE A 156 -8.04 -3.48 -9.96
C PHE A 156 -8.67 -2.83 -11.20
N ILE A 157 -8.33 -1.58 -11.51
CA ILE A 157 -8.84 -0.90 -12.69
C ILE A 157 -7.96 -1.20 -13.91
N THR A 158 -6.64 -1.12 -13.78
CA THR A 158 -5.74 -1.17 -14.93
C THR A 158 -5.47 -2.58 -15.44
N VAL A 159 -5.40 -3.58 -14.55
CA VAL A 159 -5.14 -4.96 -14.97
C VAL A 159 -6.20 -5.46 -15.97
N PRO A 160 -7.52 -5.41 -15.70
CA PRO A 160 -8.51 -5.88 -16.66
C PRO A 160 -8.56 -5.05 -17.94
N VAL A 161 -8.15 -3.77 -17.88
CA VAL A 161 -8.14 -2.88 -19.05
C VAL A 161 -6.91 -3.15 -19.93
N PHE A 162 -5.75 -3.35 -19.33
CA PHE A 162 -4.48 -3.51 -20.05
C PHE A 162 -4.15 -4.95 -20.40
N ALA A 163 -4.61 -5.95 -19.64
CA ALA A 163 -4.31 -7.36 -19.90
C ALA A 163 -4.70 -7.80 -21.32
N PRO A 164 -5.87 -7.44 -21.88
CA PRO A 164 -6.24 -7.81 -23.25
C PRO A 164 -5.30 -7.22 -24.31
N VAL A 165 -4.73 -6.04 -24.06
CA VAL A 165 -3.77 -5.38 -24.95
C VAL A 165 -2.40 -6.07 -24.86
N ILE A 166 -1.92 -6.34 -23.66
CA ILE A 166 -0.62 -7.01 -23.42
C ILE A 166 -0.62 -8.42 -24.02
N THR A 167 -1.70 -9.20 -23.85
CA THR A 167 -1.80 -10.55 -24.43
C THR A 167 -1.73 -10.55 -25.96
N GLN A 168 -2.21 -9.50 -26.60
CA GLN A 168 -2.10 -9.34 -28.06
C GLN A 168 -0.67 -8.97 -28.48
N LEU A 169 0.03 -8.17 -27.68
CA LEU A 169 1.40 -7.73 -27.96
C LEU A 169 2.46 -8.76 -27.53
N ALA A 170 2.09 -9.77 -26.74
CA ALA A 170 3.03 -10.76 -26.23
C ALA A 170 3.89 -11.45 -27.31
N PRO A 171 3.35 -11.83 -28.50
CA PRO A 171 4.16 -12.41 -29.57
C PRO A 171 5.23 -11.48 -30.16
N GLU A 172 5.03 -10.16 -30.04
CA GLU A 172 5.97 -9.14 -30.56
C GLU A 172 7.01 -8.73 -29.51
N LEU A 173 6.75 -9.03 -28.23
CA LEU A 173 7.64 -8.71 -27.12
C LEU A 173 8.65 -9.82 -26.81
N GLY A 174 8.53 -11.01 -27.41
CA GLY A 174 9.47 -12.15 -27.34
C GLY A 174 9.08 -13.12 -26.24
#